data_f3e000f102af0a06debf600569910a38
#
_entry.id   f3e000f102af0a06debf600569910a38
#
_cell.length_a   1.000
_cell.length_b   1.000
_cell.length_c   1.000
_cell.angle_alpha   90.00
_cell.angle_beta   90.00
_cell.angle_gamma   90.00
#
_symmetry.space_group_name_H-M   'P 1'
#
loop_
_entity.id
_entity.type
_entity.pdbx_description
1 polymer ?
#
loop_
_entity_poly.entity_id
_entity_poly.type
_entity_poly.pdbx_seq_one_letter_code
_entity_poly.pdbx_strand_id
1 'polypeptide(L)'
;MIEAEATVERRQPQTREAAEQPTPVKVKKIGHVVFYVSDIERSAKFWTEIMGFRISDRNEHGMVFFRYAGDHHTIALAPAKEKTPVAKDGQVAFHHCALEVGSVAELFKIRDFLRAKGITIIYEGRRGPGGNPGVEFLDPDGFKIELYAAMDQVGWDGKSRPPEQWQRATTLEEAVASPLPGVKY
;
A
#
# COMPACT_ATOMS: atom_id res chain seq x y z
N MET A 1 30.39 -0.30 -19.02
CA MET A 1 29.54 0.92 -18.97
C MET A 1 28.59 0.71 -17.82
N ILE A 2 28.79 1.47 -16.76
CA ILE A 2 27.96 1.39 -15.54
C ILE A 2 26.77 2.32 -15.82
N GLU A 3 25.58 1.74 -15.96
CA GLU A 3 24.34 2.51 -16.04
C GLU A 3 24.13 3.23 -14.70
N ALA A 4 24.05 4.54 -14.76
CA ALA A 4 23.77 5.37 -13.61
C ALA A 4 22.32 5.09 -13.18
N GLU A 5 22.15 4.53 -11.99
CA GLU A 5 20.86 4.49 -11.31
C GLU A 5 20.34 5.92 -11.15
N ALA A 6 19.21 6.20 -11.78
CA ALA A 6 18.50 7.45 -11.58
C ALA A 6 17.97 7.47 -10.15
N THR A 7 18.72 8.07 -9.26
CA THR A 7 18.27 8.39 -7.90
C THR A 7 17.11 9.38 -8.00
N VAL A 8 15.91 8.92 -7.74
CA VAL A 8 14.78 9.79 -7.44
C VAL A 8 15.16 10.55 -6.17
N GLU A 9 15.51 11.83 -6.32
CA GLU A 9 15.64 12.71 -5.15
C GLU A 9 14.28 12.70 -4.41
N ARG A 10 14.18 11.91 -3.36
CA ARG A 10 13.11 12.03 -2.38
C ARG A 10 13.27 13.39 -1.74
N ARG A 11 12.50 14.38 -2.19
CA ARG A 11 12.31 15.59 -1.40
C ARG A 11 11.82 15.14 -0.04
N GLN A 12 12.68 15.26 0.96
CA GLN A 12 12.26 15.02 2.34
C GLN A 12 11.04 15.90 2.60
N PRO A 13 9.95 15.37 3.15
CA PRO A 13 8.83 16.19 3.53
C PRO A 13 9.37 17.26 4.48
N GLN A 14 9.37 18.51 4.03
CA GLN A 14 9.64 19.62 4.92
C GLN A 14 8.55 19.55 5.98
N THR A 15 8.95 19.30 7.22
CA THR A 15 8.03 19.29 8.35
C THR A 15 7.34 20.64 8.38
N ARG A 16 6.13 20.66 7.84
CA ARG A 16 5.24 21.80 8.01
C ARG A 16 5.05 21.96 9.51
N GLU A 17 5.30 23.15 10.06
CA GLU A 17 4.57 23.59 11.22
C GLU A 17 3.09 23.44 10.86
N ALA A 18 2.46 22.39 11.35
CA ALA A 18 1.06 22.16 11.12
C ALA A 18 0.35 23.39 11.63
N ALA A 19 -0.40 24.10 10.77
CA ALA A 19 -1.30 25.15 11.19
C ALA A 19 -1.95 24.65 12.49
N GLU A 20 -1.89 25.42 13.57
CA GLU A 20 -2.32 24.98 14.90
C GLU A 20 -3.74 24.42 14.79
N GLN A 21 -3.82 23.10 14.76
CA GLN A 21 -5.11 22.42 14.74
C GLN A 21 -5.70 22.54 16.13
N PRO A 22 -6.99 22.84 16.27
CA PRO A 22 -7.64 23.03 17.58
C PRO A 22 -7.76 21.71 18.38
N THR A 23 -7.04 20.68 17.98
CA THR A 23 -6.99 19.37 18.63
C THR A 23 -5.59 19.08 19.17
N PRO A 24 -5.46 18.48 20.36
CA PRO A 24 -4.16 18.03 20.89
C PRO A 24 -3.60 16.82 20.16
N VAL A 25 -4.36 16.20 19.25
CA VAL A 25 -3.93 15.00 18.50
C VAL A 25 -2.87 15.38 17.46
N LYS A 26 -1.66 14.89 17.63
CA LYS A 26 -0.52 15.06 16.72
C LYS A 26 -0.08 13.68 16.21
N VAL A 27 -0.65 13.25 15.08
CA VAL A 27 -0.29 11.95 14.50
C VAL A 27 1.08 12.03 13.84
N LYS A 28 1.99 11.14 14.22
CA LYS A 28 3.34 11.05 13.64
C LYS A 28 3.39 10.15 12.41
N LYS A 29 2.74 8.98 12.49
CA LYS A 29 2.63 7.99 11.40
C LYS A 29 1.50 7.01 11.70
N ILE A 30 1.09 6.24 10.70
CA ILE A 30 0.30 5.02 10.92
C ILE A 30 1.24 3.99 11.55
N GLY A 31 0.94 3.54 12.78
CA GLY A 31 1.76 2.58 13.51
C GLY A 31 1.62 1.17 12.97
N HIS A 32 0.38 0.66 12.98
CA HIS A 32 0.06 -0.69 12.50
C HIS A 32 -1.41 -0.80 12.10
N VAL A 33 -1.69 -1.85 11.34
CA VAL A 33 -3.05 -2.30 10.97
C VAL A 33 -3.24 -3.73 11.45
N VAL A 34 -4.41 -4.05 12.01
CA VAL A 34 -4.77 -5.39 12.47
C VAL A 34 -5.92 -5.92 11.65
N PHE A 35 -5.76 -7.13 11.12
CA PHE A 35 -6.79 -7.86 10.39
C PHE A 35 -7.31 -9.02 11.24
N TYR A 36 -8.63 -9.17 11.33
CA TYR A 36 -9.23 -10.43 11.76
C TYR A 36 -9.27 -11.38 10.57
N VAL A 37 -8.66 -12.57 10.73
CA VAL A 37 -8.53 -13.55 9.65
C VAL A 37 -9.17 -14.88 10.03
N SER A 38 -9.72 -15.57 9.05
CA SER A 38 -10.42 -16.82 9.27
C SER A 38 -9.50 -18.01 9.56
N ASP A 39 -8.25 -17.93 9.08
CA ASP A 39 -7.18 -18.92 9.28
C ASP A 39 -5.83 -18.22 9.42
N ILE A 40 -5.31 -18.22 10.65
CA ILE A 40 -4.07 -17.52 11.02
C ILE A 40 -2.86 -18.04 10.23
N GLU A 41 -2.71 -19.36 10.06
CA GLU A 41 -1.52 -19.90 9.40
C GLU A 41 -1.56 -19.68 7.89
N ARG A 42 -2.72 -19.79 7.25
CA ARG A 42 -2.91 -19.44 5.84
C ARG A 42 -2.57 -17.96 5.58
N SER A 43 -3.09 -17.08 6.41
CA SER A 43 -2.84 -15.64 6.28
C SER A 43 -1.39 -15.28 6.66
N ALA A 44 -0.81 -15.93 7.67
CA ALA A 44 0.61 -15.73 8.00
C ALA A 44 1.53 -16.16 6.85
N LYS A 45 1.22 -17.27 6.18
CA LYS A 45 1.95 -17.72 4.99
C LYS A 45 1.85 -16.70 3.85
N PHE A 46 0.66 -16.12 3.61
CA PHE A 46 0.48 -15.05 2.63
C PHE A 46 1.36 -13.83 2.97
N TRP A 47 1.33 -13.34 4.21
CA TRP A 47 2.13 -12.17 4.60
C TRP A 47 3.64 -12.42 4.56
N THR A 48 4.10 -13.66 4.78
CA THR A 48 5.53 -13.99 4.69
C THR A 48 5.98 -14.33 3.28
N GLU A 49 5.27 -15.18 2.55
CA GLU A 49 5.72 -15.72 1.26
C GLU A 49 5.32 -14.86 0.06
N ILE A 50 4.19 -14.14 0.15
CA ILE A 50 3.71 -13.27 -0.93
C ILE A 50 4.13 -11.82 -0.67
N MET A 51 3.88 -11.33 0.55
CA MET A 51 4.16 -9.93 0.91
C MET A 51 5.60 -9.68 1.37
N GLY A 52 6.38 -10.73 1.65
CA GLY A 52 7.78 -10.64 2.06
C GLY A 52 8.01 -10.10 3.47
N PHE A 53 6.98 -10.06 4.31
CA PHE A 53 7.09 -9.61 5.69
C PHE A 53 7.77 -10.67 6.55
N ARG A 54 8.35 -10.25 7.66
CA ARG A 54 8.94 -11.12 8.67
C ARG A 54 8.06 -11.14 9.91
N ILE A 55 7.83 -12.33 10.46
CA ILE A 55 7.19 -12.48 11.77
C ILE A 55 8.15 -11.93 12.82
N SER A 56 7.64 -11.01 13.64
CA SER A 56 8.35 -10.48 14.81
C SER A 56 7.98 -11.26 16.05
N ASP A 57 6.71 -11.61 16.21
CA ASP A 57 6.22 -12.27 17.40
C ASP A 57 4.90 -13.01 17.18
N ARG A 58 4.55 -13.85 18.16
CA ARG A 58 3.25 -14.52 18.31
C ARG A 58 2.87 -14.46 19.78
N ASN A 59 1.60 -14.24 20.10
CA ASN A 59 1.15 -14.22 21.47
C ASN A 59 0.25 -15.41 21.83
N GLU A 60 -0.05 -15.54 23.12
CA GLU A 60 -0.90 -16.61 23.68
C GLU A 60 -2.37 -16.56 23.21
N HIS A 61 -2.79 -15.43 22.62
CA HIS A 61 -4.14 -15.27 22.05
C HIS A 61 -4.21 -15.67 20.57
N GLY A 62 -3.12 -16.24 20.02
CA GLY A 62 -3.03 -16.69 18.64
C GLY A 62 -2.82 -15.56 17.62
N MET A 63 -2.48 -14.35 18.06
CA MET A 63 -2.12 -13.27 17.13
C MET A 63 -0.70 -13.44 16.60
N VAL A 64 -0.48 -12.96 15.36
CA VAL A 64 0.83 -12.94 14.71
C VAL A 64 1.15 -11.51 14.30
N PHE A 65 2.37 -11.07 14.58
CA PHE A 65 2.85 -9.72 14.36
C PHE A 65 3.94 -9.71 13.29
N PHE A 66 3.83 -8.79 12.30
CA PHE A 66 4.71 -8.75 11.14
C PHE A 66 5.35 -7.38 10.96
N ARG A 67 6.59 -7.38 10.48
CA ARG A 67 7.36 -6.19 10.11
C ARG A 67 7.98 -6.32 8.74
N TYR A 68 8.22 -5.20 8.08
CA TYR A 68 9.06 -5.09 6.89
C TYR A 68 10.30 -4.21 7.15
N ALA A 69 10.29 -3.41 8.22
CA ALA A 69 11.36 -2.45 8.59
C ALA A 69 11.69 -2.55 10.08
N GLY A 70 12.16 -1.45 10.68
CA GLY A 70 12.66 -1.42 12.05
C GLY A 70 11.61 -1.38 13.16
N ASP A 71 10.35 -1.09 12.86
CA ASP A 71 9.27 -1.18 13.87
C ASP A 71 9.03 -2.63 14.26
N HIS A 72 8.62 -2.87 15.51
CA HIS A 72 8.31 -4.23 15.98
C HIS A 72 7.26 -4.90 15.10
N HIS A 73 6.19 -4.17 14.71
CA HIS A 73 5.21 -4.63 13.75
C HIS A 73 4.52 -3.46 13.05
N THR A 74 4.06 -3.70 11.85
CA THR A 74 3.25 -2.78 11.04
C THR A 74 1.95 -3.43 10.60
N ILE A 75 1.94 -4.75 10.55
CA ILE A 75 0.75 -5.57 10.33
C ILE A 75 0.63 -6.56 11.50
N ALA A 76 -0.59 -6.81 11.93
CA ALA A 76 -0.89 -7.91 12.84
C ALA A 76 -2.14 -8.66 12.37
N LEU A 77 -2.17 -9.95 12.62
CA LEU A 77 -3.32 -10.82 12.38
C LEU A 77 -3.87 -11.31 13.70
N ALA A 78 -5.18 -11.27 13.83
CA ALA A 78 -5.92 -11.82 14.96
C ALA A 78 -6.91 -12.90 14.46
N PRO A 79 -7.09 -14.00 15.19
CA PRO A 79 -8.07 -15.01 14.79
C PRO A 79 -9.49 -14.45 14.89
N ALA A 80 -10.25 -14.54 13.81
CA ALA A 80 -11.66 -14.17 13.83
C ALA A 80 -12.47 -15.19 14.64
N LYS A 81 -13.37 -14.69 15.50
CA LYS A 81 -14.31 -15.55 16.25
C LYS A 81 -15.39 -16.10 15.32
N GLU A 82 -15.84 -15.28 14.38
CA GLU A 82 -16.84 -15.64 13.39
C GLU A 82 -16.22 -15.53 11.98
N LYS A 83 -16.40 -16.57 11.18
CA LYS A 83 -15.85 -16.65 9.82
C LYS A 83 -16.85 -16.07 8.81
N THR A 84 -17.20 -14.80 8.99
CA THR A 84 -18.06 -14.09 8.04
C THR A 84 -17.23 -13.57 6.86
N PRO A 85 -17.79 -13.48 5.63
CA PRO A 85 -17.11 -12.85 4.50
C PRO A 85 -16.76 -11.40 4.81
N VAL A 86 -15.66 -10.91 4.22
CA VAL A 86 -15.32 -9.48 4.24
C VAL A 86 -16.46 -8.68 3.61
N ALA A 87 -16.72 -7.49 4.16
CA ALA A 87 -17.77 -6.61 3.68
C ALA A 87 -17.59 -6.29 2.19
N LYS A 88 -18.72 -6.29 1.46
CA LYS A 88 -18.73 -5.95 0.02
C LYS A 88 -18.49 -4.45 -0.19
N ASP A 89 -18.05 -4.10 -1.39
CA ASP A 89 -17.93 -2.69 -1.79
C ASP A 89 -19.23 -1.93 -1.58
N GLY A 90 -19.09 -0.68 -1.09
CA GLY A 90 -20.20 0.21 -0.76
C GLY A 90 -20.81 0.01 0.63
N GLN A 91 -20.39 -0.98 1.39
CA GLN A 91 -20.74 -1.11 2.80
C GLN A 91 -19.81 -0.27 3.69
N VAL A 92 -20.29 0.13 4.87
CA VAL A 92 -19.45 0.79 5.89
C VAL A 92 -18.47 -0.23 6.44
N ALA A 93 -17.23 -0.20 5.96
CA ALA A 93 -16.17 -1.14 6.30
C ALA A 93 -14.79 -0.55 5.99
N PHE A 94 -13.73 -1.29 6.32
CA PHE A 94 -12.38 -1.00 5.87
C PHE A 94 -12.28 -1.27 4.36
N HIS A 95 -11.84 -0.28 3.58
CA HIS A 95 -11.82 -0.40 2.12
C HIS A 95 -10.59 -1.19 1.62
N HIS A 96 -9.38 -0.73 1.93
CA HIS A 96 -8.13 -1.40 1.58
C HIS A 96 -6.96 -0.93 2.44
N CYS A 97 -5.88 -1.70 2.44
CA CYS A 97 -4.58 -1.31 2.96
C CYS A 97 -3.63 -1.07 1.78
N ALA A 98 -3.05 0.13 1.72
CA ALA A 98 -2.09 0.49 0.68
C ALA A 98 -0.68 0.59 1.27
N LEU A 99 0.30 -0.02 0.57
CA LEU A 99 1.70 -0.06 0.97
C LEU A 99 2.57 0.45 -0.20
N GLU A 100 3.50 1.34 0.10
CA GLU A 100 4.41 1.88 -0.90
C GLU A 100 5.57 0.93 -1.18
N VAL A 101 5.87 0.73 -2.47
CA VAL A 101 7.06 0.02 -2.94
C VAL A 101 8.06 0.98 -3.58
N GLY A 102 9.28 0.52 -3.83
CA GLY A 102 10.39 1.39 -4.19
C GLY A 102 10.25 2.09 -5.55
N SER A 103 9.59 1.46 -6.53
CA SER A 103 9.47 2.02 -7.88
C SER A 103 8.32 1.42 -8.69
N VAL A 104 7.95 2.10 -9.77
CA VAL A 104 6.98 1.58 -10.75
C VAL A 104 7.53 0.32 -11.45
N ALA A 105 8.83 0.24 -11.68
CA ALA A 105 9.45 -0.97 -12.23
C ALA A 105 9.29 -2.19 -11.32
N GLU A 106 9.27 -2.01 -10.01
CA GLU A 106 8.95 -3.07 -9.06
C GLU A 106 7.48 -3.51 -9.14
N LEU A 107 6.55 -2.59 -9.40
CA LEU A 107 5.13 -2.95 -9.57
C LEU A 107 4.91 -3.95 -10.73
N PHE A 108 5.64 -3.80 -11.83
CA PHE A 108 5.58 -4.78 -12.93
C PHE A 108 6.03 -6.18 -12.47
N LYS A 109 7.16 -6.26 -11.77
CA LYS A 109 7.69 -7.53 -11.22
C LYS A 109 6.72 -8.15 -10.22
N ILE A 110 6.14 -7.31 -9.34
CA ILE A 110 5.15 -7.72 -8.34
C ILE A 110 3.90 -8.25 -9.02
N ARG A 111 3.34 -7.55 -10.00
CA ARG A 111 2.18 -7.99 -10.76
C ARG A 111 2.39 -9.37 -11.37
N ASP A 112 3.52 -9.55 -12.03
CA ASP A 112 3.84 -10.80 -12.70
C ASP A 112 4.06 -11.94 -11.69
N PHE A 113 4.69 -11.65 -10.56
CA PHE A 113 4.82 -12.57 -9.43
C PHE A 113 3.45 -12.98 -8.84
N LEU A 114 2.56 -12.02 -8.58
CA LEU A 114 1.21 -12.28 -8.05
C LEU A 114 0.42 -13.18 -9.02
N ARG A 115 0.47 -12.89 -10.33
CA ARG A 115 -0.15 -13.71 -11.37
C ARG A 115 0.41 -15.14 -11.38
N ALA A 116 1.74 -15.30 -11.29
CA ALA A 116 2.40 -16.61 -11.24
C ALA A 116 2.04 -17.40 -9.97
N LYS A 117 1.69 -16.72 -8.87
CA LYS A 117 1.21 -17.32 -7.62
C LYS A 117 -0.30 -17.57 -7.59
N GLY A 118 -1.02 -17.23 -8.65
CA GLY A 118 -2.48 -17.38 -8.71
C GLY A 118 -3.24 -16.41 -7.81
N ILE A 119 -2.63 -15.29 -7.40
CA ILE A 119 -3.29 -14.27 -6.58
C ILE A 119 -4.24 -13.45 -7.46
N THR A 120 -5.45 -13.23 -6.99
CA THR A 120 -6.47 -12.48 -7.71
C THR A 120 -6.16 -10.99 -7.69
N ILE A 121 -5.70 -10.46 -8.83
CA ILE A 121 -5.55 -9.02 -9.05
C ILE A 121 -6.91 -8.46 -9.47
N ILE A 122 -7.38 -7.42 -8.77
CA ILE A 122 -8.68 -6.78 -9.02
C ILE A 122 -8.56 -5.43 -9.70
N TYR A 123 -7.39 -4.82 -9.66
CA TYR A 123 -7.09 -3.58 -10.37
C TYR A 123 -5.59 -3.43 -10.58
N GLU A 124 -5.19 -2.85 -11.69
CA GLU A 124 -3.85 -2.30 -11.95
C GLU A 124 -3.97 -0.97 -12.71
N GLY A 125 -3.00 -0.09 -12.56
CA GLY A 125 -3.00 1.20 -13.25
C GLY A 125 -2.88 2.38 -12.32
N ARG A 126 -3.46 3.52 -12.70
CA ARG A 126 -3.43 4.78 -11.94
C ARG A 126 -4.82 5.34 -11.77
N ARG A 127 -5.21 5.59 -10.51
CA ARG A 127 -6.44 6.32 -10.17
C ARG A 127 -6.19 7.84 -10.21
N GLY A 128 -7.17 8.67 -9.90
CA GLY A 128 -7.07 10.11 -9.99
C GLY A 128 -6.19 10.75 -8.90
N PRO A 129 -6.70 10.95 -7.69
CA PRO A 129 -5.99 11.65 -6.62
C PRO A 129 -4.68 10.93 -6.24
N GLY A 130 -3.63 11.72 -5.94
CA GLY A 130 -2.32 11.19 -5.58
C GLY A 130 -1.49 10.65 -6.75
N GLY A 131 -2.10 10.36 -7.89
CA GLY A 131 -1.41 10.04 -9.14
C GLY A 131 -0.55 8.77 -9.15
N ASN A 132 -0.60 7.97 -8.10
CA ASN A 132 0.22 6.78 -7.93
C ASN A 132 -0.25 5.61 -8.81
N PRO A 133 0.62 5.03 -9.63
CA PRO A 133 0.38 3.70 -10.18
C PRO A 133 0.36 2.65 -9.07
N GLY A 134 -0.50 1.65 -9.21
CA GLY A 134 -0.64 0.59 -8.21
C GLY A 134 -1.20 -0.69 -8.78
N VAL A 135 -1.13 -1.75 -7.96
CA VAL A 135 -1.73 -3.07 -8.19
C VAL A 135 -2.54 -3.41 -6.95
N GLU A 136 -3.85 -3.61 -7.12
CA GLU A 136 -4.74 -4.06 -6.06
C GLU A 136 -5.06 -5.55 -6.23
N PHE A 137 -5.02 -6.29 -5.15
CA PHE A 137 -5.28 -7.72 -5.13
C PHE A 137 -5.92 -8.14 -3.80
N LEU A 138 -6.38 -9.37 -3.74
CA LEU A 138 -7.05 -9.92 -2.57
C LEU A 138 -6.09 -10.80 -1.75
N ASP A 139 -6.15 -10.62 -0.43
CA ASP A 139 -5.58 -11.56 0.51
C ASP A 139 -6.43 -12.85 0.58
N PRO A 140 -6.02 -13.89 1.33
CA PRO A 140 -6.76 -15.15 1.41
C PRO A 140 -8.18 -15.05 1.98
N ASP A 141 -8.51 -14.01 2.75
CA ASP A 141 -9.85 -13.77 3.30
C ASP A 141 -10.68 -12.81 2.43
N GLY A 142 -10.06 -12.17 1.42
CA GLY A 142 -10.72 -11.22 0.53
C GLY A 142 -10.52 -9.76 0.93
N PHE A 143 -9.61 -9.45 1.85
CA PHE A 143 -9.20 -8.08 2.10
C PHE A 143 -8.42 -7.53 0.90
N LYS A 144 -8.74 -6.31 0.52
CA LYS A 144 -8.01 -5.62 -0.56
C LYS A 144 -6.68 -5.09 -0.04
N ILE A 145 -5.61 -5.45 -0.73
CA ILE A 145 -4.27 -4.91 -0.54
C ILE A 145 -3.87 -4.17 -1.81
N GLU A 146 -3.34 -2.96 -1.67
CA GLU A 146 -2.75 -2.18 -2.75
C GLU A 146 -1.24 -2.09 -2.54
N LEU A 147 -0.47 -2.37 -3.58
CA LEU A 147 0.93 -1.97 -3.67
C LEU A 147 1.05 -0.86 -4.69
N TYR A 148 1.64 0.27 -4.30
CA TYR A 148 1.76 1.44 -5.15
C TYR A 148 3.16 2.05 -5.12
N ALA A 149 3.45 2.92 -6.08
CA ALA A 149 4.68 3.69 -6.13
C ALA A 149 4.43 5.11 -6.63
N ALA A 150 5.38 6.01 -6.36
CA ALA A 150 5.42 7.36 -6.91
C ALA A 150 4.14 8.20 -6.64
N MET A 151 3.62 8.14 -5.42
CA MET A 151 2.52 9.02 -5.01
C MET A 151 2.98 10.48 -4.96
N ASP A 152 2.16 11.37 -5.51
CA ASP A 152 2.37 12.81 -5.41
C ASP A 152 2.56 13.23 -3.94
N GLN A 153 3.55 14.07 -3.71
CA GLN A 153 3.78 14.66 -2.39
C GLN A 153 3.16 16.05 -2.35
N VAL A 154 2.34 16.31 -1.34
CA VAL A 154 1.79 17.64 -1.10
C VAL A 154 2.91 18.50 -0.50
N GLY A 155 3.26 19.58 -1.20
CA GLY A 155 4.32 20.49 -0.77
C GLY A 155 3.95 21.33 0.45
N TRP A 156 4.88 22.18 0.86
CA TRP A 156 4.73 23.10 2.01
C TRP A 156 3.53 24.06 1.88
N ASP A 157 3.10 24.36 0.64
CA ASP A 157 1.94 25.21 0.37
C ASP A 157 0.59 24.47 0.55
N GLY A 158 0.63 23.19 0.86
CA GLY A 158 -0.55 22.35 1.08
C GLY A 158 -1.39 22.08 -0.16
N LYS A 159 -0.86 22.36 -1.38
CA LYS A 159 -1.60 22.17 -2.64
C LYS A 159 -1.33 20.77 -3.20
N SER A 160 -2.42 20.07 -3.48
CA SER A 160 -2.37 18.83 -4.26
C SER A 160 -2.49 19.12 -5.76
N ARG A 161 -2.18 18.11 -6.58
CA ARG A 161 -2.40 18.17 -8.04
C ARG A 161 -3.87 18.46 -8.34
N PRO A 162 -4.17 19.42 -9.22
CA PRO A 162 -5.55 19.78 -9.54
C PRO A 162 -6.23 18.67 -10.38
N PRO A 163 -7.56 18.50 -10.25
CA PRO A 163 -8.31 17.39 -10.87
C PRO A 163 -8.15 17.26 -12.39
N GLU A 164 -7.99 18.36 -13.10
CA GLU A 164 -7.80 18.38 -14.55
C GLU A 164 -6.47 17.75 -15.00
N GLN A 165 -5.54 17.57 -14.09
CA GLN A 165 -4.28 16.87 -14.32
C GLN A 165 -4.30 15.40 -13.88
N TRP A 166 -5.43 14.92 -13.33
CA TRP A 166 -5.58 13.51 -12.95
C TRP A 166 -5.82 12.65 -14.19
N GLN A 167 -4.77 12.06 -14.68
CA GLN A 167 -4.85 11.15 -15.82
C GLN A 167 -4.99 9.72 -15.30
N ARG A 168 -6.17 9.13 -15.44
CA ARG A 168 -6.41 7.73 -15.10
C ARG A 168 -5.74 6.83 -16.12
N ALA A 169 -5.27 5.68 -15.66
CA ALA A 169 -4.76 4.59 -16.49
C ALA A 169 -5.31 3.27 -15.95
N THR A 170 -5.66 2.37 -16.84
CA THR A 170 -6.29 1.08 -16.54
C THR A 170 -5.30 -0.07 -16.52
N THR A 171 -4.05 0.21 -16.89
CA THR A 171 -2.91 -0.72 -16.83
C THR A 171 -1.66 0.01 -16.35
N LEU A 172 -0.65 -0.74 -15.89
CA LEU A 172 0.65 -0.16 -15.55
C LEU A 172 1.36 0.38 -16.80
N GLU A 173 1.23 -0.30 -17.94
CA GLU A 173 1.79 0.11 -19.23
C GLU A 173 1.24 1.47 -19.66
N GLU A 174 -0.08 1.65 -19.56
CA GLU A 174 -0.74 2.93 -19.87
C GLU A 174 -0.27 4.03 -18.91
N ALA A 175 -0.15 3.73 -17.62
CA ALA A 175 0.34 4.69 -16.63
C ALA A 175 1.75 5.19 -16.95
N VAL A 176 2.64 4.30 -17.39
CA VAL A 176 4.02 4.63 -17.77
C VAL A 176 4.08 5.35 -19.11
N ALA A 177 3.28 4.94 -20.10
CA ALA A 177 3.24 5.58 -21.42
C ALA A 177 2.69 7.01 -21.36
N SER A 178 1.85 7.31 -20.36
CA SER A 178 1.24 8.64 -20.16
C SER A 178 1.54 9.15 -18.73
N PRO A 179 2.79 9.52 -18.44
CA PRO A 179 3.15 10.00 -17.10
C PRO A 179 2.46 11.32 -16.79
N LEU A 180 2.17 11.56 -15.52
CA LEU A 180 1.62 12.84 -15.09
C LEU A 180 2.63 13.97 -15.32
N PRO A 181 2.17 15.24 -15.51
CA PRO A 181 3.05 16.38 -15.64
C PRO A 181 4.08 16.44 -14.49
N GLY A 182 5.36 16.48 -14.85
CA GLY A 182 6.48 16.54 -13.91
C GLY A 182 6.87 15.20 -13.25
N VAL A 183 6.19 14.09 -13.57
CA VAL A 183 6.53 12.75 -13.06
C VAL A 183 7.37 11.99 -14.09
N LYS A 184 8.41 11.30 -13.61
CA LYS A 184 9.18 10.31 -14.37
C LYS A 184 9.15 9.00 -13.60
N TYR A 185 8.86 7.91 -14.29
CA TYR A 185 8.83 6.56 -13.72
C TYR A 185 10.09 5.79 -14.06
#